data_a6dc7327c3f7212010040889fc4aee60
#
_entry.id   a6dc7327c3f7212010040889fc4aee60
#
_cell.length_a   1.000
_cell.length_b   1.000
_cell.length_c   1.000
_cell.angle_alpha   90.00
_cell.angle_beta   90.00
_cell.angle_gamma   90.00
#
_symmetry.space_group_name_H-M   'P 1'
#
loop_
_entity.id
_entity.type
_entity.pdbx_description
1 polymer ?
#
loop_
_entity_poly.entity_id
_entity_poly.type
_entity_poly.pdbx_seq_one_letter_code
_entity_poly.pdbx_strand_id
1 'polypeptide(L)'
;MTGTFGGALEARGIPAGDGFLHSESVGELEKEGGVLVIKRVHVKYTLKVDSALYAEKEAAVTRAFELHPDSCPVYRSIHTAIDITKELEV
;
A
#
# COMPACT_ATOMS: atom_id res chain seq x y z
N MET A 1 5.42 2.43 -0.71
CA MET A 1 4.60 1.24 -0.40
C MET A 1 4.03 0.57 -1.65
N THR A 2 3.59 1.31 -2.63
CA THR A 2 2.99 0.74 -3.86
C THR A 2 3.95 -0.23 -4.58
N GLY A 3 5.21 0.16 -4.76
CA GLY A 3 6.21 -0.70 -5.40
C GLY A 3 6.50 -1.97 -4.63
N THR A 4 6.56 -1.90 -3.30
CA THR A 4 6.79 -3.07 -2.44
C THR A 4 5.59 -4.02 -2.48
N PHE A 5 4.37 -3.49 -2.43
CA PHE A 5 3.15 -4.29 -2.57
C PHE A 5 3.07 -4.93 -3.96
N GLY A 6 3.34 -4.14 -5.02
CA GLY A 6 3.37 -4.65 -6.39
C GLY A 6 4.37 -5.79 -6.58
N GLY A 7 5.58 -5.64 -6.06
CA GLY A 7 6.59 -6.69 -6.10
C GLY A 7 6.16 -7.95 -5.36
N ALA A 8 5.52 -7.81 -4.21
CA ALA A 8 4.99 -8.93 -3.45
C ALA A 8 3.87 -9.66 -4.20
N LEU A 9 3.00 -8.92 -4.90
CA LEU A 9 1.95 -9.52 -5.73
C LEU A 9 2.54 -10.29 -6.92
N GLU A 10 3.49 -9.70 -7.63
CA GLU A 10 4.12 -10.35 -8.79
C GLU A 10 4.90 -11.59 -8.40
N ALA A 11 5.56 -11.59 -7.26
CA ALA A 11 6.23 -12.77 -6.72
C ALA A 11 5.26 -13.93 -6.44
N ARG A 12 3.96 -13.62 -6.29
CA ARG A 12 2.88 -14.59 -6.09
C ARG A 12 2.08 -14.88 -7.36
N GLY A 13 2.58 -14.43 -8.51
CA GLY A 13 1.93 -14.65 -9.81
C GLY A 13 0.73 -13.76 -10.08
N ILE A 14 0.63 -12.61 -9.41
CA ILE A 14 -0.46 -11.65 -9.61
C ILE A 14 0.12 -10.42 -10.30
N PRO A 15 -0.31 -10.11 -11.55
CA PRO A 15 0.19 -8.93 -12.25
C PRO A 15 -0.15 -7.63 -11.52
N ALA A 16 0.82 -6.76 -11.36
CA ALA A 16 0.66 -5.47 -10.70
C ALA A 16 1.20 -4.29 -11.53
N GLY A 17 1.96 -4.56 -12.59
CA GLY A 17 2.45 -3.53 -13.51
C GLY A 17 1.39 -3.04 -14.47
N ASP A 18 1.75 -2.12 -15.38
CA ASP A 18 0.91 -1.61 -16.47
C ASP A 18 -0.46 -1.07 -16.00
N GLY A 19 -0.53 -0.48 -14.80
CA GLY A 19 -1.77 0.07 -14.25
C GLY A 19 -2.69 -0.95 -13.58
N PHE A 20 -2.28 -2.20 -13.43
CA PHE A 20 -3.07 -3.18 -12.69
C PHE A 20 -3.14 -2.86 -11.19
N LEU A 21 -2.07 -2.36 -10.62
CA LEU A 21 -2.06 -1.83 -9.26
C LEU A 21 -1.93 -0.31 -9.31
N HIS A 22 -2.85 0.37 -8.67
CA HIS A 22 -2.89 1.83 -8.57
C HIS A 22 -3.06 2.22 -7.10
N SER A 23 -2.46 3.34 -6.71
CA SER A 23 -2.64 3.87 -5.36
C SER A 23 -2.90 5.36 -5.37
N GLU A 24 -3.67 5.81 -4.37
CA GLU A 24 -3.85 7.22 -4.05
C GLU A 24 -3.48 7.41 -2.58
N SER A 25 -2.67 8.41 -2.31
CA SER A 25 -2.24 8.74 -0.96
C SER A 25 -2.74 10.11 -0.56
N VAL A 26 -3.30 10.21 0.64
CA VAL A 26 -3.78 11.46 1.22
C VAL A 26 -3.02 11.71 2.51
N GLY A 27 -2.37 12.87 2.61
CA GLY A 27 -1.66 13.30 3.80
C GLY A 27 -2.46 14.32 4.59
N GLU A 28 -2.49 14.17 5.91
CA GLU A 28 -3.07 15.16 6.82
C GLU A 28 -1.95 15.91 7.52
N LEU A 29 -2.08 17.24 7.55
CA LEU A 29 -1.09 18.15 8.10
C LEU A 29 -1.59 18.77 9.39
N GLU A 30 -0.66 18.97 10.33
CA GLU A 30 -0.91 19.73 11.56
C GLU A 30 0.22 20.75 11.75
N LYS A 31 -0.08 21.86 12.42
CA LYS A 31 0.94 22.83 12.82
C LYS A 31 1.66 22.37 14.08
N GLU A 32 2.97 22.37 14.00
CA GLU A 32 3.85 22.04 15.13
C GLU A 32 4.95 23.07 15.20
N GLY A 33 4.99 23.85 16.28
CA GLY A 33 5.96 24.94 16.42
C GLY A 33 5.87 26.01 15.33
N GLY A 34 4.67 26.24 14.76
CA GLY A 34 4.46 27.20 13.67
C GLY A 34 4.76 26.65 12.27
N VAL A 35 5.16 25.38 12.18
CA VAL A 35 5.51 24.72 10.91
C VAL A 35 4.48 23.63 10.62
N LEU A 36 4.06 23.50 9.36
CA LEU A 36 3.20 22.41 8.92
C LEU A 36 4.01 21.11 8.81
N VAL A 37 3.52 20.07 9.48
CA VAL A 37 4.13 18.75 9.43
C VAL A 37 3.07 17.71 9.01
N ILE A 38 3.52 16.64 8.36
CA ILE A 38 2.63 15.54 7.98
C ILE A 38 2.48 14.62 9.19
N LYS A 39 1.26 14.45 9.67
CA LYS A 39 0.96 13.58 10.82
C LYS A 39 0.37 12.24 10.43
N ARG A 40 -0.42 12.19 9.38
CA ARG A 40 -1.10 10.99 8.93
C ARG A 40 -1.05 10.89 7.42
N VAL A 41 -0.87 9.68 6.92
CA VAL A 41 -0.98 9.38 5.49
C VAL A 41 -1.88 8.14 5.34
N HIS A 42 -2.90 8.26 4.51
CA HIS A 42 -3.75 7.12 4.15
C HIS A 42 -3.48 6.73 2.70
N VAL A 43 -3.14 5.46 2.49
CA VAL A 43 -2.85 4.91 1.16
C VAL A 43 -4.01 3.99 0.76
N LYS A 44 -4.69 4.33 -0.32
CA LYS A 44 -5.74 3.50 -0.90
C LYS A 44 -5.20 2.83 -2.16
N TYR A 45 -5.20 1.51 -2.17
CA TYR A 45 -4.83 0.72 -3.33
C TYR A 45 -6.07 0.27 -4.10
N THR A 46 -5.96 0.29 -5.43
CA THR A 46 -6.92 -0.32 -6.32
C THR A 46 -6.18 -1.36 -7.15
N LEU A 47 -6.63 -2.61 -7.08
CA LEU A 47 -6.04 -3.72 -7.84
C LEU A 47 -7.02 -4.21 -8.89
N LYS A 48 -6.60 -4.18 -10.15
CA LYS A 48 -7.34 -4.77 -11.26
C LYS A 48 -6.81 -6.18 -11.49
N VAL A 49 -7.64 -7.17 -11.25
CA VAL A 49 -7.28 -8.57 -11.39
C VAL A 49 -8.47 -9.34 -11.94
N ASP A 50 -8.19 -10.38 -12.75
CA ASP A 50 -9.21 -11.29 -13.24
C ASP A 50 -9.92 -11.94 -12.05
N SER A 51 -11.26 -11.97 -12.08
CA SER A 51 -12.07 -12.53 -10.99
C SER A 51 -11.73 -13.98 -10.68
N ALA A 52 -11.45 -14.79 -11.70
CA ALA A 52 -11.06 -16.18 -11.51
C ALA A 52 -9.69 -16.28 -10.83
N LEU A 53 -8.72 -15.47 -11.24
CA LEU A 53 -7.40 -15.42 -10.62
C LEU A 53 -7.47 -14.92 -9.18
N TYR A 54 -8.28 -13.90 -8.92
CA TYR A 54 -8.47 -13.37 -7.57
C TYR A 54 -9.09 -14.41 -6.65
N ALA A 55 -10.13 -15.10 -7.11
CA ALA A 55 -10.77 -16.15 -6.32
C ALA A 55 -9.79 -17.27 -5.96
N GLU A 56 -8.87 -17.62 -6.87
CA GLU A 56 -7.84 -18.63 -6.64
C GLU A 56 -6.74 -18.13 -5.70
N LYS A 57 -6.38 -16.85 -5.76
CA LYS A 57 -5.23 -16.27 -5.06
C LYS A 57 -5.58 -15.23 -4.01
N GLU A 58 -6.82 -15.19 -3.55
CA GLU A 58 -7.28 -14.20 -2.56
C GLU A 58 -6.42 -14.20 -1.30
N ALA A 59 -6.08 -15.36 -0.78
CA ALA A 59 -5.23 -15.47 0.41
C ALA A 59 -3.83 -14.88 0.15
N ALA A 60 -3.28 -15.08 -1.05
CA ALA A 60 -1.98 -14.52 -1.42
C ALA A 60 -2.02 -13.00 -1.52
N VAL A 61 -3.10 -12.43 -2.06
CA VAL A 61 -3.30 -10.97 -2.12
C VAL A 61 -3.39 -10.38 -0.73
N THR A 62 -4.21 -10.98 0.15
CA THR A 62 -4.37 -10.52 1.53
C THR A 62 -3.04 -10.55 2.27
N ARG A 63 -2.29 -11.63 2.13
CA ARG A 63 -0.99 -11.77 2.79
C ARG A 63 0.02 -10.74 2.30
N ALA A 64 0.10 -10.52 0.99
CA ALA A 64 0.97 -9.48 0.42
C ALA A 64 0.58 -8.10 0.93
N PHE A 65 -0.71 -7.80 1.00
CA PHE A 65 -1.20 -6.53 1.51
C PHE A 65 -0.83 -6.33 2.99
N GLU A 66 -0.99 -7.34 3.82
CA GLU A 66 -0.67 -7.25 5.25
C GLU A 66 0.83 -7.12 5.52
N LEU A 67 1.68 -7.81 4.76
CA LEU A 67 3.10 -7.91 5.03
C LEU A 67 3.96 -6.84 4.34
N HIS A 68 3.49 -6.22 3.25
CA HIS A 68 4.34 -5.33 2.46
C HIS A 68 4.89 -4.11 3.22
N PRO A 69 4.17 -3.50 4.21
CA PRO A 69 4.75 -2.37 4.93
C PRO A 69 6.06 -2.73 5.64
N ASP A 70 6.17 -3.91 6.19
CA ASP A 70 7.36 -4.35 6.92
C ASP A 70 8.60 -4.49 6.02
N SER A 71 8.39 -4.62 4.71
CA SER A 71 9.45 -4.70 3.72
C SER A 71 9.65 -3.38 2.96
N CYS A 72 8.87 -2.35 3.25
CA CYS A 72 8.98 -1.05 2.60
C CYS A 72 9.98 -0.15 3.34
N PRO A 73 11.09 0.26 2.69
CA PRO A 73 12.08 1.11 3.36
C PRO A 73 11.51 2.44 3.85
N VAL A 74 10.64 3.08 3.06
CA VAL A 74 10.02 4.35 3.42
C VAL A 74 9.10 4.18 4.62
N TYR A 75 8.21 3.18 4.60
CA TYR A 75 7.30 2.91 5.72
C TYR A 75 8.09 2.66 7.01
N ARG A 76 9.08 1.78 6.95
CA ARG A 76 9.90 1.45 8.13
C ARG A 76 10.65 2.64 8.68
N SER A 77 11.02 3.59 7.82
CA SER A 77 11.77 4.78 8.23
C SER A 77 10.89 5.84 8.90
N ILE A 78 9.62 5.96 8.53
CA ILE A 78 8.76 7.08 8.95
C ILE A 78 7.53 6.70 9.78
N HIS A 79 7.16 5.42 9.87
CA HIS A 79 5.91 5.01 10.53
C HIS A 79 5.83 5.34 12.02
N THR A 80 6.97 5.53 12.69
CA THR A 80 7.00 5.93 14.09
C THR A 80 6.71 7.42 14.31
N ALA A 81 6.91 8.24 13.29
CA ALA A 81 6.65 9.68 13.31
C ALA A 81 5.34 10.06 12.63
N ILE A 82 4.88 9.25 11.70
CA ILE A 82 3.70 9.51 10.86
C ILE A 82 2.79 8.28 10.91
N ASP A 83 1.52 8.48 11.27
CA ASP A 83 0.53 7.41 11.20
C ASP A 83 0.22 7.08 9.74
N ILE A 84 0.55 5.88 9.32
CA ILE A 84 0.33 5.41 7.95
C ILE A 84 -0.70 4.30 7.98
N THR A 85 -1.82 4.53 7.31
CA THR A 85 -2.90 3.56 7.16
C THR A 85 -3.03 3.14 5.71
N LYS A 86 -3.62 1.99 5.48
CA LYS A 86 -3.79 1.43 4.14
C LYS A 86 -5.13 0.75 3.97
N GLU A 87 -5.63 0.76 2.75
CA GLU A 87 -6.81 -0.03 2.36
C GLU A 87 -6.63 -0.57 0.94
N LEU A 88 -7.34 -1.62 0.61
CA LEU A 88 -7.31 -2.28 -0.69
C LEU A 88 -8.72 -2.44 -1.23
N GLU A 89 -8.91 -2.02 -2.49
CA GLU A 89 -10.11 -2.27 -3.28
C GLU A 89 -9.74 -3.14 -4.49
N VAL A 90 -10.47 -4.19 -4.69
CA VAL A 90 -10.25 -5.14 -5.80
C VAL A 90 -11.41 -5.10 -6.81
#